data_735713da5930b182340e485110f8f290
#
_entry.id   735713da5930b182340e485110f8f290
#
_cell.length_a   1.000
_cell.length_b   1.000
_cell.length_c   1.000
_cell.angle_alpha   90.00
_cell.angle_beta   90.00
_cell.angle_gamma   90.00
#
_symmetry.space_group_name_H-M   'P 1'
#
loop_
_entity.id
_entity.type
_entity.pdbx_description
1 polymer ?
#
loop_
_entity_poly.entity_id
_entity_poly.type
_entity_poly.pdbx_seq_one_letter_code
_entity_poly.pdbx_strand_id
1 'polypeptide(L)'
;MKKHLLILFVLIFPIILVAQDNKNFGIKFSGFVKSDIFWDSRQTVDVREGHFCLYPQNEKLDINGKDVNAKSKFNILSIQTRLKGNITGPDAFGAKTSAYIEAEFFGTSNANVNGFRLRHAFAKLTWTNTELLVGQYWHPMFITGCYPGTVSFNTGAPFQPFSRNPQIRLTQNFKNFKIQLSALSQRDFTSTGPGPDGLLPSSKYLRNSVLPEMNITLQYATKFDNGNELLTGVGGDYKMLTPRLETDSLYKTDEKVSGFSGMAFLKYKLQPITLKFEGVYGQSTYSLTMLGGYVVHSITDINKNFVDYTTVNTLSFWADIHTNGKKIQGGLFTGYTKNLGAGENVSGPYYSRGANIAYVYRVSPRIIFNSGKMRFAGEVEYTVAAYGTTDVEG
;
A
#
# COMPACT_ATOMS: atom_id res chain seq x y z
N MET A 1 67.88 -17.09 -8.95
CA MET A 1 66.41 -17.14 -8.87
C MET A 1 66.02 -17.09 -7.39
N LYS A 2 65.67 -15.93 -6.89
CA LYS A 2 65.27 -15.73 -5.48
C LYS A 2 63.74 -15.68 -5.41
N LYS A 3 63.15 -16.65 -4.71
CA LYS A 3 61.69 -16.68 -4.43
C LYS A 3 61.42 -15.76 -3.24
N HIS A 4 60.68 -14.68 -3.46
CA HIS A 4 60.18 -13.85 -2.36
C HIS A 4 58.88 -14.47 -1.84
N LEU A 5 58.93 -14.96 -0.61
CA LEU A 5 57.82 -15.45 0.16
C LEU A 5 57.16 -14.21 0.78
N LEU A 6 56.00 -13.85 0.26
CA LEU A 6 55.19 -12.74 0.82
C LEU A 6 54.35 -13.30 2.00
N ILE A 7 54.78 -13.04 3.22
CA ILE A 7 54.03 -13.36 4.43
C ILE A 7 52.96 -12.30 4.63
N LEU A 8 51.70 -12.65 4.38
CA LEU A 8 50.54 -11.80 4.66
C LEU A 8 50.24 -11.88 6.18
N PHE A 9 50.68 -10.84 6.90
CA PHE A 9 50.37 -10.66 8.31
C PHE A 9 48.89 -10.22 8.43
N VAL A 10 47.95 -11.17 8.67
CA VAL A 10 46.60 -10.83 9.04
C VAL A 10 46.61 -10.41 10.52
N LEU A 11 46.63 -9.09 10.75
CA LEU A 11 46.39 -8.49 12.04
C LEU A 11 44.93 -8.77 12.44
N ILE A 12 44.68 -9.85 13.21
CA ILE A 12 43.45 -10.06 13.94
C ILE A 12 43.46 -9.05 15.10
N PHE A 13 42.89 -7.88 14.88
CA PHE A 13 42.48 -7.02 15.98
C PHE A 13 41.35 -7.71 16.71
N PRO A 14 41.51 -8.07 18.00
CA PRO A 14 40.35 -8.42 18.81
C PRO A 14 39.51 -7.16 18.92
N ILE A 15 38.39 -7.10 18.22
CA ILE A 15 37.33 -6.12 18.49
C ILE A 15 36.82 -6.50 19.88
N ILE A 16 37.40 -5.87 20.91
CA ILE A 16 36.79 -5.86 22.24
C ILE A 16 35.50 -5.09 22.07
N LEU A 17 34.42 -5.81 21.88
CA LEU A 17 33.05 -5.31 22.10
C LEU A 17 32.99 -4.94 23.59
N VAL A 18 33.46 -3.75 23.95
CA VAL A 18 33.07 -3.11 25.19
C VAL A 18 31.58 -2.90 25.02
N ALA A 19 30.78 -3.78 25.61
CA ALA A 19 29.37 -3.52 25.87
C ALA A 19 29.35 -2.31 26.80
N GLN A 20 29.41 -1.12 26.22
CA GLN A 20 29.13 0.10 26.93
C GLN A 20 27.69 -0.03 27.40
N ASP A 21 27.52 -0.03 28.70
CA ASP A 21 26.22 0.04 29.39
C ASP A 21 25.60 1.44 29.13
N ASN A 22 25.37 1.71 27.85
CA ASN A 22 24.76 2.94 27.37
C ASN A 22 23.25 2.75 27.52
N LYS A 23 22.71 3.25 28.62
CA LYS A 23 21.27 3.34 28.92
C LYS A 23 20.43 3.95 27.78
N ASN A 24 21.07 4.40 26.68
CA ASN A 24 20.46 5.09 25.54
C ASN A 24 20.35 4.22 24.28
N PHE A 25 20.84 2.98 24.29
CA PHE A 25 20.73 2.07 23.16
C PHE A 25 20.01 0.78 23.56
N GLY A 26 19.05 0.36 22.72
CA GLY A 26 18.35 -0.90 22.96
C GLY A 26 17.43 -1.31 21.82
N ILE A 27 17.11 -2.60 21.77
CA ILE A 27 16.11 -3.15 20.86
C ILE A 27 15.04 -3.84 21.70
N LYS A 28 13.78 -3.42 21.53
CA LYS A 28 12.61 -4.08 22.14
C LYS A 28 11.84 -4.84 21.08
N PHE A 29 11.87 -6.17 21.16
CA PHE A 29 11.09 -7.03 20.28
C PHE A 29 9.65 -7.15 20.74
N SER A 30 8.74 -7.28 19.76
CA SER A 30 7.32 -7.55 19.94
C SER A 30 6.75 -8.21 18.70
N GLY A 31 5.50 -8.62 18.74
CA GLY A 31 4.86 -9.23 17.58
C GLY A 31 3.54 -9.89 17.95
N PHE A 32 3.02 -10.65 17.03
CA PHE A 32 1.84 -11.48 17.23
C PHE A 32 1.83 -12.64 16.24
N VAL A 33 1.12 -13.70 16.61
CA VAL A 33 0.73 -14.78 15.72
C VAL A 33 -0.72 -14.55 15.32
N LYS A 34 -1.02 -14.63 14.03
CA LYS A 34 -2.38 -14.54 13.50
C LYS A 34 -2.62 -15.66 12.50
N SER A 35 -3.71 -16.39 12.69
CA SER A 35 -4.21 -17.37 11.73
C SER A 35 -5.53 -16.87 11.19
N ASP A 36 -5.67 -16.84 9.88
CA ASP A 36 -6.88 -16.49 9.16
C ASP A 36 -7.47 -17.75 8.52
N ILE A 37 -8.76 -17.96 8.76
CA ILE A 37 -9.56 -19.02 8.16
C ILE A 37 -10.59 -18.30 7.30
N PHE A 38 -10.61 -18.58 6.00
CA PHE A 38 -11.52 -17.90 5.09
C PHE A 38 -12.07 -18.81 4.01
N TRP A 39 -13.27 -18.49 3.58
CA TRP A 39 -13.98 -19.14 2.51
C TRP A 39 -14.55 -18.10 1.55
N ASP A 40 -14.34 -18.30 0.26
CA ASP A 40 -14.88 -17.45 -0.79
C ASP A 40 -15.90 -18.26 -1.61
N SER A 41 -17.04 -17.66 -1.90
CA SER A 41 -18.12 -18.31 -2.67
C SER A 41 -17.77 -18.52 -4.15
N ARG A 42 -16.75 -17.78 -4.67
CA ARG A 42 -16.24 -17.85 -6.05
C ARG A 42 -14.76 -17.47 -6.12
N GLN A 43 -14.16 -17.63 -7.28
CA GLN A 43 -12.77 -17.17 -7.51
C GLN A 43 -12.68 -15.65 -7.40
N THR A 44 -11.54 -15.15 -6.92
CA THR A 44 -11.29 -13.73 -6.64
C THR A 44 -10.02 -13.25 -7.34
N VAL A 45 -9.95 -11.95 -7.60
CA VAL A 45 -8.70 -11.26 -7.91
C VAL A 45 -8.04 -10.96 -6.58
N ASP A 46 -6.94 -11.64 -6.32
CA ASP A 46 -6.25 -11.62 -5.04
C ASP A 46 -4.74 -11.82 -5.19
N VAL A 47 -4.03 -11.72 -4.08
CA VAL A 47 -2.63 -12.15 -3.94
C VAL A 47 -2.49 -13.00 -2.68
N ARG A 48 -1.45 -13.84 -2.64
CA ARG A 48 -1.13 -14.76 -1.52
C ARG A 48 -2.28 -15.71 -1.22
N GLU A 49 -2.68 -16.43 -2.27
CA GLU A 49 -3.66 -17.51 -2.17
C GLU A 49 -5.02 -17.10 -1.58
N GLY A 50 -5.47 -15.89 -1.90
CA GLY A 50 -6.74 -15.34 -1.43
C GLY A 50 -6.65 -14.49 -0.16
N HIS A 51 -5.53 -14.50 0.57
CA HIS A 51 -5.38 -13.76 1.82
C HIS A 51 -5.51 -12.24 1.65
N PHE A 52 -5.12 -11.71 0.48
CA PHE A 52 -5.35 -10.31 0.13
C PHE A 52 -6.33 -10.23 -1.05
N CYS A 53 -7.61 -10.36 -0.74
CA CYS A 53 -8.71 -10.31 -1.70
C CYS A 53 -9.06 -8.86 -2.06
N LEU A 54 -9.16 -8.58 -3.36
CA LEU A 54 -9.59 -7.29 -3.90
C LEU A 54 -11.06 -7.30 -4.30
N TYR A 55 -11.46 -8.21 -5.20
CA TYR A 55 -12.82 -8.32 -5.70
C TYR A 55 -13.05 -9.68 -6.39
N PRO A 56 -14.32 -10.11 -6.63
CA PRO A 56 -14.62 -11.34 -7.37
C PRO A 56 -14.10 -11.29 -8.80
N GLN A 57 -13.65 -12.42 -9.34
CA GLN A 57 -13.34 -12.54 -10.76
C GLN A 57 -14.61 -12.49 -11.61
N ASN A 58 -14.46 -12.01 -12.85
CA ASN A 58 -15.51 -12.01 -13.85
C ASN A 58 -16.03 -13.41 -14.13
N GLU A 59 -17.25 -13.51 -14.65
CA GLU A 59 -17.77 -14.73 -15.24
C GLU A 59 -16.84 -15.21 -16.37
N LYS A 60 -16.55 -16.52 -16.38
CA LYS A 60 -15.80 -17.18 -17.44
C LYS A 60 -16.50 -18.46 -17.81
N LEU A 61 -17.27 -18.42 -18.89
CA LEU A 61 -18.04 -19.58 -19.35
C LEU A 61 -17.11 -20.62 -20.02
N ASP A 62 -17.34 -21.89 -19.70
CA ASP A 62 -16.80 -23.03 -20.43
C ASP A 62 -17.58 -23.28 -21.72
N ILE A 63 -17.19 -24.33 -22.48
CA ILE A 63 -17.85 -24.72 -23.72
C ILE A 63 -19.34 -25.11 -23.52
N ASN A 64 -19.77 -25.44 -22.31
CA ASN A 64 -21.14 -25.79 -21.95
C ASN A 64 -21.91 -24.63 -21.32
N GLY A 65 -21.36 -23.43 -21.32
CA GLY A 65 -21.97 -22.25 -20.72
C GLY A 65 -21.95 -22.21 -19.18
N LYS A 66 -21.04 -22.96 -18.52
CA LYS A 66 -20.91 -22.96 -17.07
C LYS A 66 -19.78 -22.02 -16.63
N ASP A 67 -20.06 -21.20 -15.63
CA ASP A 67 -19.05 -20.28 -15.08
C ASP A 67 -17.99 -21.03 -14.25
N VAL A 68 -16.76 -21.15 -14.79
CA VAL A 68 -15.64 -21.82 -14.11
C VAL A 68 -15.17 -21.02 -12.87
N ASN A 69 -15.42 -19.72 -12.83
CA ASN A 69 -15.09 -18.86 -11.71
C ASN A 69 -16.12 -18.91 -10.57
N ALA A 70 -17.27 -19.57 -10.76
CA ALA A 70 -18.25 -19.83 -9.69
C ALA A 70 -17.78 -20.88 -8.67
N LYS A 71 -16.57 -21.46 -8.86
CA LYS A 71 -15.99 -22.42 -7.93
C LYS A 71 -15.56 -21.75 -6.62
N SER A 72 -16.14 -22.18 -5.51
CA SER A 72 -15.76 -21.75 -4.16
C SER A 72 -14.36 -22.23 -3.77
N LYS A 73 -13.71 -21.53 -2.87
CA LYS A 73 -12.41 -21.90 -2.32
C LYS A 73 -12.38 -21.69 -0.80
N PHE A 74 -11.50 -22.43 -0.12
CA PHE A 74 -11.27 -22.37 1.32
C PHE A 74 -9.77 -22.41 1.59
N ASN A 75 -9.30 -21.61 2.57
CA ASN A 75 -7.91 -21.62 2.96
C ASN A 75 -7.73 -21.31 4.45
N ILE A 76 -6.59 -21.75 5.01
CA ILE A 76 -6.12 -21.41 6.37
C ILE A 76 -4.67 -20.95 6.23
N LEU A 77 -4.39 -19.69 6.58
CA LEU A 77 -3.08 -19.09 6.47
C LEU A 77 -2.68 -18.36 7.74
N SER A 78 -1.43 -18.55 8.17
CA SER A 78 -0.85 -17.83 9.33
C SER A 78 0.19 -16.78 8.93
N ILE A 79 0.19 -16.38 7.67
CA ILE A 79 1.23 -15.54 7.04
C ILE A 79 1.25 -14.08 7.51
N GLN A 80 0.19 -13.60 8.14
CA GLN A 80 0.16 -12.26 8.73
C GLN A 80 0.86 -12.20 10.11
N THR A 81 1.41 -13.31 10.59
CA THR A 81 2.26 -13.35 11.80
C THR A 81 3.43 -12.39 11.65
N ARG A 82 3.67 -11.55 12.67
CA ARG A 82 4.64 -10.44 12.59
C ARG A 82 5.65 -10.45 13.69
N LEU A 83 6.88 -10.08 13.32
CA LEU A 83 7.97 -9.76 14.23
C LEU A 83 8.34 -8.28 14.07
N LYS A 84 8.51 -7.57 15.18
CA LYS A 84 8.79 -6.14 15.25
C LYS A 84 9.97 -5.87 16.17
N GLY A 85 10.83 -4.93 15.79
CA GLY A 85 11.90 -4.41 16.64
C GLY A 85 11.82 -2.88 16.71
N ASN A 86 11.63 -2.35 17.92
CA ASN A 86 11.75 -0.93 18.21
C ASN A 86 13.17 -0.68 18.73
N ILE A 87 13.90 0.20 18.05
CA ILE A 87 15.30 0.49 18.32
C ILE A 87 15.38 1.92 18.84
N THR A 88 16.09 2.12 19.95
CA THR A 88 16.46 3.43 20.47
C THR A 88 17.98 3.57 20.39
N GLY A 89 18.46 4.76 20.12
CA GLY A 89 19.87 5.08 20.03
C GLY A 89 20.22 6.37 20.75
N PRO A 90 21.52 6.71 20.85
CA PRO A 90 21.95 7.98 21.40
C PRO A 90 21.43 9.13 20.54
N ASP A 91 21.22 10.30 21.15
CA ASP A 91 20.80 11.50 20.46
C ASP A 91 21.83 11.89 19.39
N ALA A 92 21.35 12.39 18.25
CA ALA A 92 22.18 12.87 17.15
C ALA A 92 21.58 14.13 16.50
N PHE A 93 22.41 15.07 16.09
CA PHE A 93 21.98 16.32 15.45
C PHE A 93 20.94 17.12 16.27
N GLY A 94 21.00 17.01 17.61
CA GLY A 94 20.04 17.64 18.52
C GLY A 94 18.64 16.97 18.52
N ALA A 95 18.51 15.79 17.95
CA ALA A 95 17.27 15.01 17.87
C ALA A 95 17.36 13.72 18.69
N LYS A 96 16.22 13.22 19.15
CA LYS A 96 16.06 11.85 19.59
C LYS A 96 16.13 10.92 18.39
N THR A 97 16.97 9.88 18.47
CA THR A 97 17.08 8.87 17.41
C THR A 97 16.23 7.65 17.74
N SER A 98 15.61 7.09 16.72
CA SER A 98 14.94 5.79 16.82
C SER A 98 14.97 5.10 15.46
N ALA A 99 14.79 3.78 15.48
CA ALA A 99 14.55 3.03 14.26
C ALA A 99 13.48 1.95 14.52
N TYR A 100 12.89 1.45 13.46
CA TYR A 100 11.85 0.43 13.51
C TYR A 100 12.02 -0.56 12.38
N ILE A 101 11.92 -1.83 12.72
CA ILE A 101 11.86 -2.92 11.75
C ILE A 101 10.60 -3.73 12.00
N GLU A 102 9.93 -4.16 10.93
CA GLU A 102 8.81 -5.09 10.98
C GLU A 102 8.87 -6.02 9.78
N ALA A 103 8.68 -7.31 10.04
CA ALA A 103 8.59 -8.33 9.02
C ALA A 103 7.41 -9.28 9.30
N GLU A 104 6.97 -9.99 8.25
CA GLU A 104 5.89 -10.98 8.31
C GLU A 104 6.16 -12.12 7.32
N PHE A 105 5.40 -13.21 7.40
CA PHE A 105 5.56 -14.39 6.56
C PHE A 105 4.67 -14.37 5.30
N PHE A 106 4.32 -13.20 4.83
CA PHE A 106 3.42 -13.00 3.70
C PHE A 106 4.06 -13.28 2.33
N GLY A 107 5.38 -13.35 2.27
CA GLY A 107 6.13 -13.54 1.02
C GLY A 107 5.95 -12.39 0.02
N THR A 108 6.44 -12.57 -1.20
CA THR A 108 6.35 -11.59 -2.29
C THR A 108 5.52 -12.06 -3.49
N SER A 109 5.20 -13.35 -3.55
CA SER A 109 4.40 -13.99 -4.61
C SER A 109 3.62 -15.17 -4.02
N ASN A 110 2.69 -15.77 -4.79
CA ASN A 110 2.03 -17.00 -4.39
C ASN A 110 3.02 -18.16 -4.27
N ALA A 111 4.05 -18.19 -5.11
CA ALA A 111 5.08 -19.23 -5.08
C ALA A 111 5.97 -19.19 -3.83
N ASN A 112 6.01 -18.08 -3.10
CA ASN A 112 6.79 -17.95 -1.87
C ASN A 112 5.94 -17.50 -0.66
N VAL A 113 4.68 -17.90 -0.60
CA VAL A 113 3.88 -17.83 0.61
C VAL A 113 4.61 -18.53 1.75
N ASN A 114 4.60 -17.95 2.96
CA ASN A 114 5.46 -18.23 4.13
C ASN A 114 6.89 -17.65 4.04
N GLY A 115 7.30 -17.06 2.93
CA GLY A 115 8.56 -16.33 2.85
C GLY A 115 8.58 -15.13 3.79
N PHE A 116 9.65 -15.01 4.60
CA PHE A 116 9.82 -13.87 5.51
C PHE A 116 10.17 -12.62 4.72
N ARG A 117 9.36 -11.58 4.81
CA ARG A 117 9.54 -10.33 4.08
C ARG A 117 9.56 -9.10 4.96
N LEU A 118 10.31 -8.10 4.52
CA LEU A 118 10.34 -6.79 5.13
C LEU A 118 9.04 -6.02 4.88
N ARG A 119 8.43 -5.50 5.94
CA ARG A 119 7.29 -4.57 5.89
C ARG A 119 7.73 -3.13 6.08
N HIS A 120 8.38 -2.88 7.21
CA HIS A 120 8.88 -1.57 7.60
C HIS A 120 10.35 -1.69 8.00
N ALA A 121 11.15 -0.73 7.57
CA ALA A 121 12.52 -0.51 8.01
C ALA A 121 12.85 0.96 7.83
N PHE A 122 12.87 1.70 8.92
CA PHE A 122 13.18 3.14 8.87
C PHE A 122 13.93 3.61 10.10
N ALA A 123 14.76 4.63 9.91
CA ALA A 123 15.32 5.45 10.96
C ALA A 123 14.54 6.76 11.07
N LYS A 124 14.53 7.33 12.27
CA LYS A 124 13.83 8.56 12.58
C LYS A 124 14.62 9.46 13.51
N LEU A 125 14.67 10.74 13.14
CA LEU A 125 15.14 11.84 13.97
C LEU A 125 13.93 12.64 14.43
N THR A 126 13.81 12.88 15.73
CA THR A 126 12.67 13.61 16.31
C THR A 126 13.19 14.78 17.14
N TRP A 127 12.93 15.99 16.67
CA TRP A 127 13.08 17.24 17.40
C TRP A 127 11.76 17.62 18.08
N THR A 128 11.69 18.76 18.73
CA THR A 128 10.49 19.21 19.46
C THR A 128 9.23 19.22 18.59
N ASN A 129 9.31 19.78 17.40
CA ASN A 129 8.15 19.93 16.49
C ASN A 129 8.38 19.31 15.11
N THR A 130 9.58 18.82 14.84
CA THR A 130 9.97 18.31 13.53
C THR A 130 10.37 16.85 13.64
N GLU A 131 10.03 16.06 12.63
CA GLU A 131 10.44 14.66 12.52
C GLU A 131 10.95 14.40 11.10
N LEU A 132 12.12 13.76 10.98
CA LEU A 132 12.62 13.24 9.72
C LEU A 132 12.62 11.71 9.80
N LEU A 133 11.91 11.08 8.86
CA LEU A 133 11.88 9.63 8.67
C LEU A 133 12.56 9.29 7.34
N VAL A 134 13.48 8.32 7.38
CA VAL A 134 14.15 7.78 6.18
C VAL A 134 14.06 6.26 6.21
N GLY A 135 13.50 5.69 5.15
CA GLY A 135 13.36 4.24 5.00
C GLY A 135 11.97 3.80 4.55
N GLN A 136 11.70 2.50 4.63
CA GLN A 136 10.45 1.91 4.15
C GLN A 136 9.35 2.03 5.20
N TYR A 137 8.28 2.73 4.84
CA TYR A 137 7.11 2.95 5.70
C TYR A 137 5.82 3.00 4.85
N TRP A 138 4.67 3.12 5.51
CA TRP A 138 3.40 3.32 4.82
C TRP A 138 3.46 4.50 3.87
N HIS A 139 2.87 4.33 2.69
CA HIS A 139 2.61 5.43 1.77
C HIS A 139 1.86 6.55 2.49
N PRO A 140 2.17 7.85 2.27
CA PRO A 140 1.52 8.94 3.00
C PRO A 140 0.00 9.01 2.82
N MET A 141 -0.53 8.51 1.72
CA MET A 141 -1.97 8.40 1.50
C MET A 141 -2.62 7.26 2.30
N PHE A 142 -1.86 6.32 2.90
CA PHE A 142 -2.37 5.40 3.91
C PHE A 142 -2.29 6.08 5.28
N ILE A 143 -3.39 6.67 5.74
CA ILE A 143 -3.42 7.41 7.01
C ILE A 143 -3.47 6.43 8.18
N THR A 144 -2.33 6.22 8.84
CA THR A 144 -2.21 5.28 9.97
C THR A 144 -3.10 5.63 11.17
N GLY A 145 -3.57 6.87 11.27
CA GLY A 145 -4.55 7.32 12.28
C GLY A 145 -6.01 7.10 11.88
N CYS A 146 -6.28 6.89 10.58
CA CYS A 146 -7.62 6.76 10.01
C CYS A 146 -7.59 5.73 8.87
N TYR A 147 -7.77 4.47 9.19
CA TYR A 147 -7.89 3.37 8.22
C TYR A 147 -9.01 2.41 8.64
N PRO A 148 -9.57 1.62 7.72
CA PRO A 148 -10.65 0.68 8.05
C PRO A 148 -10.26 -0.32 9.12
N GLY A 149 -11.21 -0.67 9.98
CA GLY A 149 -11.01 -1.65 11.06
C GLY A 149 -11.33 -3.08 10.65
N THR A 150 -11.19 -3.45 9.37
CA THR A 150 -11.49 -4.81 8.86
C THR A 150 -10.65 -5.88 9.54
N VAL A 151 -11.17 -7.11 9.61
CA VAL A 151 -10.45 -8.30 10.08
C VAL A 151 -9.57 -8.84 8.98
N SER A 152 -10.06 -8.79 7.74
CA SER A 152 -9.32 -9.15 6.53
C SER A 152 -8.03 -8.35 6.39
N PHE A 153 -7.00 -9.01 5.87
CA PHE A 153 -5.71 -8.37 5.59
C PHE A 153 -5.81 -7.22 4.58
N ASN A 154 -6.80 -7.25 3.69
CA ASN A 154 -6.96 -6.24 2.63
C ASN A 154 -7.11 -4.80 3.15
N THR A 155 -7.48 -4.63 4.43
CA THR A 155 -7.55 -3.33 5.12
C THR A 155 -8.33 -2.30 4.32
N GLY A 156 -9.42 -2.73 3.66
CA GLY A 156 -10.27 -1.90 2.82
C GLY A 156 -9.80 -1.70 1.37
N ALA A 157 -8.73 -2.36 0.91
CA ALA A 157 -8.41 -2.35 -0.53
C ALA A 157 -9.49 -3.11 -1.33
N PRO A 158 -9.85 -2.65 -2.56
CA PRO A 158 -9.25 -1.59 -3.36
C PRO A 158 -9.81 -0.18 -3.11
N PHE A 159 -10.58 0.05 -2.05
CA PHE A 159 -11.22 1.35 -1.74
C PHE A 159 -10.29 2.32 -1.00
N GLN A 160 -9.20 1.79 -0.45
CA GLN A 160 -8.21 2.47 0.38
C GLN A 160 -6.85 2.40 -0.28
N PRO A 161 -6.06 3.51 -0.37
CA PRO A 161 -4.66 3.46 -0.75
C PRO A 161 -3.87 2.50 0.15
N PHE A 162 -3.20 1.51 -0.42
CA PHE A 162 -2.47 0.51 0.33
C PHE A 162 -1.12 0.20 -0.34
N SER A 163 -0.04 0.71 0.25
CA SER A 163 1.33 0.43 -0.17
C SER A 163 2.31 0.82 0.93
N ARG A 164 3.54 0.25 0.89
CA ARG A 164 4.67 0.62 1.76
C ARG A 164 5.89 0.83 0.91
N ASN A 165 6.47 2.01 1.01
CA ASN A 165 7.50 2.45 0.09
C ASN A 165 8.71 3.01 0.83
N PRO A 166 9.94 2.80 0.32
CA PRO A 166 11.11 3.57 0.74
C PRO A 166 10.86 5.04 0.48
N GLN A 167 11.17 5.88 1.46
CA GLN A 167 10.85 7.30 1.43
C GLN A 167 11.75 8.13 2.34
N ILE A 168 11.82 9.42 2.03
CA ILE A 168 12.26 10.47 2.92
C ILE A 168 11.01 11.29 3.25
N ARG A 169 10.67 11.41 4.53
CA ARG A 169 9.47 12.13 5.01
C ARG A 169 9.86 13.14 6.05
N LEU A 170 9.58 14.39 5.78
CA LEU A 170 9.68 15.48 6.74
C LEU A 170 8.28 15.77 7.31
N THR A 171 8.18 15.79 8.62
CA THR A 171 6.94 16.14 9.34
C THR A 171 7.17 17.35 10.20
N GLN A 172 6.29 18.34 10.11
CA GLN A 172 6.26 19.52 10.96
C GLN A 172 4.93 19.59 11.72
N ASN A 173 5.00 19.76 13.03
CA ASN A 173 3.83 19.89 13.91
C ASN A 173 3.66 21.33 14.35
N PHE A 174 2.41 21.82 14.30
CA PHE A 174 2.01 23.17 14.75
C PHE A 174 0.76 23.05 15.62
N LYS A 175 0.91 22.92 16.93
CA LYS A 175 -0.25 22.68 17.85
C LYS A 175 -1.07 21.48 17.35
N ASN A 176 -2.27 21.75 16.83
CA ASN A 176 -3.21 20.77 16.34
C ASN A 176 -3.01 20.37 14.87
N PHE A 177 -2.14 21.09 14.15
CA PHE A 177 -1.85 20.82 12.73
C PHE A 177 -0.56 20.05 12.56
N LYS A 178 -0.53 19.20 11.55
CA LYS A 178 0.63 18.45 11.11
C LYS A 178 0.74 18.50 9.60
N ILE A 179 1.90 18.92 9.09
CA ILE A 179 2.24 18.92 7.68
C ILE A 179 3.29 17.84 7.45
N GLN A 180 3.13 17.04 6.41
CA GLN A 180 4.11 16.04 5.98
C GLN A 180 4.44 16.25 4.51
N LEU A 181 5.74 16.28 4.20
CA LEU A 181 6.27 16.28 2.84
C LEU A 181 7.05 14.96 2.66
N SER A 182 6.81 14.26 1.56
CA SER A 182 7.46 12.97 1.31
C SER A 182 7.94 12.85 -0.13
N ALA A 183 9.11 12.26 -0.31
CA ALA A 183 9.62 11.80 -1.59
C ALA A 183 9.79 10.28 -1.50
N LEU A 184 9.19 9.53 -2.45
CA LEU A 184 9.06 8.08 -2.37
C LEU A 184 9.62 7.39 -3.61
N SER A 185 10.13 6.19 -3.40
CA SER A 185 10.30 5.19 -4.45
C SER A 185 9.22 4.10 -4.30
N GLN A 186 9.10 3.15 -5.23
CA GLN A 186 8.12 2.07 -5.14
C GLN A 186 8.79 0.75 -4.79
N ARG A 187 8.18 -0.05 -3.88
CA ARG A 187 8.72 -1.36 -3.50
C ARG A 187 7.67 -2.43 -3.21
N ASP A 188 6.70 -2.20 -2.33
CA ASP A 188 5.75 -3.24 -1.91
C ASP A 188 4.72 -3.52 -3.00
N PHE A 189 3.95 -2.53 -3.39
CA PHE A 189 3.15 -2.55 -4.60
C PHE A 189 3.70 -1.48 -5.54
N THR A 190 3.88 -1.84 -6.81
CA THR A 190 4.53 -0.99 -7.81
C THR A 190 3.57 -0.65 -8.92
N SER A 191 3.86 0.40 -9.66
CA SER A 191 3.18 0.69 -10.93
C SER A 191 3.39 -0.46 -11.90
N THR A 192 2.50 -0.60 -12.87
CA THR A 192 2.57 -1.61 -13.92
C THR A 192 2.97 -0.98 -15.26
N GLY A 193 3.27 -1.80 -16.24
CA GLY A 193 3.60 -1.36 -17.60
C GLY A 193 3.72 -2.55 -18.55
N PRO A 194 4.30 -2.38 -19.74
CA PRO A 194 4.46 -3.42 -20.73
C PRO A 194 5.25 -4.62 -20.20
N GLY A 195 4.75 -5.83 -20.46
CA GLY A 195 5.39 -7.09 -20.17
C GLY A 195 5.09 -8.13 -21.23
N PRO A 196 5.84 -9.26 -21.28
CA PRO A 196 5.66 -10.30 -22.30
C PRO A 196 4.24 -10.86 -22.36
N ASP A 197 3.59 -10.97 -21.17
CA ASP A 197 2.26 -11.56 -21.02
C ASP A 197 1.22 -10.53 -20.58
N GLY A 198 1.41 -9.24 -20.91
CA GLY A 198 0.51 -8.15 -20.54
C GLY A 198 1.06 -7.26 -19.44
N LEU A 199 0.39 -7.20 -18.27
CA LEU A 199 0.78 -6.30 -17.18
C LEU A 199 2.00 -6.82 -16.41
N LEU A 200 3.05 -6.03 -16.33
CA LEU A 200 4.26 -6.32 -15.55
C LEU A 200 4.43 -5.27 -14.44
N PRO A 201 4.02 -5.55 -13.19
CA PRO A 201 4.31 -4.67 -12.06
C PRO A 201 5.81 -4.56 -11.78
N SER A 202 6.35 -3.35 -11.77
CA SER A 202 7.78 -3.12 -11.54
C SER A 202 8.07 -1.70 -11.06
N SER A 203 9.03 -1.58 -10.14
CA SER A 203 9.54 -0.27 -9.70
C SER A 203 10.37 0.46 -10.78
N LYS A 204 10.72 -0.22 -11.89
CA LYS A 204 11.53 0.36 -12.98
C LYS A 204 10.87 1.59 -13.60
N TYR A 205 9.55 1.58 -13.70
CA TYR A 205 8.80 2.67 -14.35
C TYR A 205 8.93 4.00 -13.60
N LEU A 206 8.83 3.99 -12.27
CA LEU A 206 9.10 5.17 -11.46
C LEU A 206 10.60 5.53 -11.45
N ARG A 207 11.48 4.53 -11.29
CA ARG A 207 12.94 4.79 -11.26
C ARG A 207 13.45 5.44 -12.55
N ASN A 208 12.94 5.00 -13.69
CA ASN A 208 13.35 5.51 -15.00
C ASN A 208 12.81 6.92 -15.28
N SER A 209 11.80 7.38 -14.54
CA SER A 209 11.33 8.77 -14.64
C SER A 209 12.28 9.78 -14.02
N VAL A 210 13.25 9.29 -13.17
CA VAL A 210 14.22 10.07 -12.40
C VAL A 210 13.60 10.90 -11.28
N LEU A 211 12.31 11.23 -11.36
CA LEU A 211 11.58 11.97 -10.35
C LEU A 211 10.96 11.01 -9.33
N PRO A 212 11.22 11.15 -8.01
CA PRO A 212 10.51 10.38 -7.01
C PRO A 212 9.01 10.76 -7.01
N GLU A 213 8.17 9.84 -6.53
CA GLU A 213 6.78 10.15 -6.22
C GLU A 213 6.74 11.16 -5.08
N MET A 214 6.03 12.27 -5.24
CA MET A 214 6.01 13.40 -4.32
C MET A 214 4.66 13.50 -3.64
N ASN A 215 4.67 13.64 -2.32
CA ASN A 215 3.42 13.71 -1.56
C ASN A 215 3.46 14.83 -0.51
N ILE A 216 2.31 15.47 -0.34
CA ILE A 216 2.03 16.41 0.73
C ILE A 216 0.76 15.99 1.48
N THR A 217 0.79 16.01 2.81
CA THR A 217 -0.39 15.73 3.65
C THR A 217 -0.51 16.79 4.73
N LEU A 218 -1.70 17.34 4.90
CA LEU A 218 -2.09 18.24 5.98
C LEU A 218 -3.11 17.54 6.87
N GLN A 219 -2.87 17.51 8.18
CA GLN A 219 -3.74 16.88 9.16
C GLN A 219 -4.06 17.87 10.28
N TYR A 220 -5.28 17.77 10.79
CA TYR A 220 -5.74 18.46 11.98
C TYR A 220 -6.23 17.45 13.00
N ALA A 221 -5.74 17.52 14.25
CA ALA A 221 -6.14 16.63 15.32
C ALA A 221 -6.48 17.45 16.57
N THR A 222 -7.61 17.15 17.21
CA THR A 222 -8.00 17.78 18.46
C THR A 222 -8.76 16.81 19.37
N LYS A 223 -8.68 17.07 20.65
CA LYS A 223 -9.48 16.41 21.68
C LYS A 223 -10.34 17.45 22.37
N PHE A 224 -11.63 17.17 22.44
CA PHE A 224 -12.62 18.03 23.06
C PHE A 224 -12.74 17.75 24.57
N ASP A 225 -13.25 18.71 25.34
CA ASP A 225 -13.41 18.58 26.79
C ASP A 225 -14.32 17.43 27.20
N ASN A 226 -15.29 17.06 26.36
CA ASN A 226 -16.16 15.89 26.54
C ASN A 226 -15.48 14.54 26.26
N GLY A 227 -14.17 14.55 25.97
CA GLY A 227 -13.37 13.35 25.67
C GLY A 227 -13.50 12.83 24.24
N ASN A 228 -14.27 13.46 23.36
CA ASN A 228 -14.32 13.13 21.95
C ASN A 228 -13.01 13.53 21.25
N GLU A 229 -12.65 12.81 20.18
CA GLU A 229 -11.42 13.08 19.43
C GLU A 229 -11.75 13.24 17.94
N LEU A 230 -11.19 14.26 17.31
CA LEU A 230 -11.27 14.50 15.86
C LEU A 230 -9.87 14.38 15.25
N LEU A 231 -9.75 13.64 14.17
CA LEU A 231 -8.61 13.65 13.27
C LEU A 231 -9.16 13.78 11.85
N THR A 232 -8.74 14.82 11.14
CA THR A 232 -9.14 15.04 9.74
C THR A 232 -7.97 15.58 8.95
N GLY A 233 -8.05 15.52 7.64
CA GLY A 233 -7.01 16.08 6.80
C GLY A 233 -7.23 15.84 5.31
N VAL A 234 -6.29 16.36 4.54
CA VAL A 234 -6.20 16.22 3.09
C VAL A 234 -4.79 15.83 2.69
N GLY A 235 -4.67 15.20 1.53
CA GLY A 235 -3.36 14.86 0.96
C GLY A 235 -3.38 15.00 -0.55
N GLY A 236 -2.22 15.29 -1.13
CA GLY A 236 -1.98 15.33 -2.56
C GLY A 236 -0.73 14.52 -2.91
N ASP A 237 -0.76 13.87 -4.06
CA ASP A 237 0.31 13.02 -4.58
C ASP A 237 0.56 13.31 -6.04
N TYR A 238 1.82 13.32 -6.47
CA TYR A 238 2.25 13.44 -7.85
C TYR A 238 3.23 12.34 -8.20
N LYS A 239 3.00 11.69 -9.33
CA LYS A 239 3.83 10.62 -9.84
C LYS A 239 4.03 10.74 -11.34
N MET A 240 5.26 10.47 -11.79
CA MET A 240 5.62 10.37 -13.20
C MET A 240 6.26 9.01 -13.48
N LEU A 241 5.85 8.34 -14.54
CA LEU A 241 6.36 7.04 -14.94
C LEU A 241 6.96 7.11 -16.35
N THR A 242 8.00 6.29 -16.58
CA THR A 242 8.54 6.00 -17.92
C THR A 242 8.18 4.54 -18.24
N PRO A 243 7.13 4.28 -19.04
CA PRO A 243 6.61 2.92 -19.27
C PRO A 243 7.61 1.99 -19.94
N ARG A 244 8.44 2.51 -20.85
CA ARG A 244 9.46 1.75 -21.59
C ARG A 244 10.63 2.65 -21.95
N LEU A 245 11.78 2.05 -22.28
CA LEU A 245 12.98 2.77 -22.74
C LEU A 245 13.22 2.56 -24.23
N GLU A 246 12.51 1.61 -24.80
CA GLU A 246 12.62 1.20 -26.20
C GLU A 246 11.23 0.85 -26.73
N THR A 247 10.94 1.22 -27.98
CA THR A 247 9.72 0.83 -28.67
C THR A 247 9.82 -0.61 -29.18
N ASP A 248 8.68 -1.21 -29.56
CA ASP A 248 8.67 -2.55 -30.16
C ASP A 248 9.43 -2.61 -31.51
N SER A 249 9.64 -1.45 -32.14
CA SER A 249 10.47 -1.28 -33.34
C SER A 249 11.95 -0.96 -33.02
N LEU A 250 12.40 -1.18 -31.79
CA LEU A 250 13.77 -1.02 -31.30
C LEU A 250 14.31 0.42 -31.32
N TYR A 251 13.45 1.42 -31.24
CA TYR A 251 13.86 2.81 -31.10
C TYR A 251 13.87 3.23 -29.62
N LYS A 252 14.92 3.92 -29.20
CA LYS A 252 14.97 4.55 -27.88
C LYS A 252 13.81 5.53 -27.73
N THR A 253 13.15 5.51 -26.55
CA THR A 253 12.03 6.40 -26.23
C THR A 253 12.21 7.05 -24.86
N ASP A 254 11.66 8.25 -24.70
CA ASP A 254 11.55 9.00 -23.45
C ASP A 254 10.07 9.27 -23.08
N GLU A 255 9.15 8.46 -23.61
CA GLU A 255 7.71 8.56 -23.36
C GLU A 255 7.41 8.50 -21.85
N LYS A 256 6.50 9.35 -21.39
CA LYS A 256 6.17 9.48 -19.98
C LYS A 256 4.66 9.58 -19.78
N VAL A 257 4.21 9.17 -18.62
CA VAL A 257 2.86 9.44 -18.12
C VAL A 257 2.97 9.96 -16.70
N SER A 258 2.25 11.04 -16.40
CA SER A 258 2.17 11.62 -15.06
C SER A 258 0.73 11.67 -14.59
N GLY A 259 0.55 11.60 -13.28
CA GLY A 259 -0.77 11.66 -12.67
C GLY A 259 -0.73 12.29 -11.29
N PHE A 260 -1.85 12.88 -10.91
CA PHE A 260 -2.12 13.43 -9.60
C PHE A 260 -3.13 12.57 -8.85
N SER A 261 -3.02 12.52 -7.55
CA SER A 261 -4.05 11.93 -6.69
C SER A 261 -4.29 12.85 -5.49
N GLY A 262 -5.54 12.91 -5.06
CA GLY A 262 -5.94 13.68 -3.90
C GLY A 262 -6.80 12.84 -2.96
N MET A 263 -6.68 13.07 -1.66
CA MET A 263 -7.52 12.44 -0.65
C MET A 263 -8.01 13.44 0.38
N ALA A 264 -9.15 13.10 0.99
CA ALA A 264 -9.64 13.73 2.22
C ALA A 264 -10.13 12.64 3.16
N PHE A 265 -9.88 12.81 4.47
CA PHE A 265 -10.27 11.83 5.47
C PHE A 265 -10.77 12.47 6.75
N LEU A 266 -11.57 11.71 7.49
CA LEU A 266 -12.13 12.11 8.78
C LEU A 266 -12.24 10.88 9.69
N LYS A 267 -11.75 11.03 10.92
CA LYS A 267 -12.05 10.12 12.03
C LYS A 267 -12.62 10.93 13.17
N TYR A 268 -13.81 10.54 13.62
CA TYR A 268 -14.45 11.11 14.78
C TYR A 268 -14.73 10.03 15.81
N LYS A 269 -14.04 10.10 16.94
CA LYS A 269 -14.19 9.16 18.04
C LYS A 269 -15.08 9.77 19.10
N LEU A 270 -16.25 9.18 19.28
CA LEU A 270 -17.17 9.41 20.37
C LEU A 270 -16.90 8.40 21.50
N GLN A 271 -17.52 8.60 22.66
CA GLN A 271 -17.35 7.64 23.77
C GLN A 271 -17.77 6.20 23.39
N PRO A 272 -19.01 5.97 22.81
CA PRO A 272 -19.45 4.61 22.50
C PRO A 272 -18.94 4.08 21.15
N ILE A 273 -18.70 4.94 20.17
CA ILE A 273 -18.39 4.56 18.77
C ILE A 273 -17.30 5.43 18.16
N THR A 274 -16.66 4.89 17.13
CA THR A 274 -15.74 5.62 16.26
C THR A 274 -16.25 5.56 14.82
N LEU A 275 -16.28 6.71 14.16
CA LEU A 275 -16.61 6.89 12.75
C LEU A 275 -15.33 7.22 12.00
N LYS A 276 -15.16 6.63 10.83
CA LYS A 276 -14.04 6.93 9.93
C LYS A 276 -14.54 7.00 8.50
N PHE A 277 -13.96 7.88 7.74
CA PHE A 277 -14.25 8.10 6.33
C PHE A 277 -12.99 8.53 5.59
N GLU A 278 -12.85 8.10 4.34
CA GLU A 278 -11.85 8.62 3.41
C GLU A 278 -12.43 8.59 2.00
N GLY A 279 -12.13 9.64 1.23
CA GLY A 279 -12.38 9.71 -0.19
C GLY A 279 -11.08 9.99 -0.94
N VAL A 280 -10.90 9.34 -2.08
CA VAL A 280 -9.72 9.45 -2.96
C VAL A 280 -10.18 9.65 -4.39
N TYR A 281 -9.68 10.70 -5.03
CA TYR A 281 -9.64 10.80 -6.48
C TYR A 281 -8.20 10.57 -6.92
N GLY A 282 -7.98 9.70 -7.91
CA GLY A 282 -6.63 9.37 -8.29
C GLY A 282 -6.45 9.09 -9.78
N GLN A 283 -5.29 9.48 -10.26
CA GLN A 283 -4.76 9.18 -11.57
C GLN A 283 -3.61 8.19 -11.40
N SER A 284 -3.57 7.10 -12.18
CA SER A 284 -2.50 6.09 -12.11
C SER A 284 -2.33 5.44 -10.73
N THR A 285 -3.41 5.01 -10.09
CA THR A 285 -3.49 4.47 -8.71
C THR A 285 -3.11 2.99 -8.55
N TYR A 286 -2.64 2.33 -9.60
CA TYR A 286 -2.29 0.90 -9.59
C TYR A 286 -1.36 0.51 -8.43
N SER A 287 -0.30 1.32 -8.18
CA SER A 287 0.67 1.10 -7.10
C SER A 287 0.10 1.26 -5.69
N LEU A 288 -1.09 1.82 -5.55
CA LEU A 288 -1.82 1.96 -4.30
C LEU A 288 -2.82 0.81 -4.07
N THR A 289 -2.78 -0.26 -4.89
CA THR A 289 -3.71 -1.39 -4.89
C THR A 289 -5.18 -1.03 -5.15
N MET A 290 -5.41 0.14 -5.73
CA MET A 290 -6.71 0.63 -6.17
C MET A 290 -6.96 0.30 -7.64
N LEU A 291 -8.18 0.53 -8.14
CA LEU A 291 -8.46 0.52 -9.58
C LEU A 291 -7.65 1.63 -10.27
N GLY A 292 -7.56 1.58 -11.61
CA GLY A 292 -6.87 2.58 -12.40
C GLY A 292 -5.41 2.23 -12.71
N GLY A 293 -4.79 3.10 -13.43
CA GLY A 293 -3.45 2.96 -14.02
C GLY A 293 -3.28 3.96 -15.16
N TYR A 294 -2.82 3.51 -16.30
CA TYR A 294 -2.72 4.33 -17.52
C TYR A 294 -2.96 3.47 -18.77
N VAL A 295 -3.07 4.11 -19.92
CA VAL A 295 -3.39 3.49 -21.19
C VAL A 295 -2.64 4.20 -22.32
N VAL A 296 -2.39 3.52 -23.44
CA VAL A 296 -1.89 4.14 -24.66
C VAL A 296 -3.02 4.98 -25.26
N HIS A 297 -2.83 6.31 -25.24
CA HIS A 297 -3.78 7.26 -25.79
C HIS A 297 -3.76 7.23 -27.34
N SER A 298 -2.59 7.44 -27.95
CA SER A 298 -2.43 7.49 -29.41
C SER A 298 -1.07 6.94 -29.85
N ILE A 299 -1.02 6.50 -31.12
CA ILE A 299 0.23 6.15 -31.81
C ILE A 299 0.71 7.40 -32.51
N THR A 300 1.85 7.96 -32.10
CA THR A 300 2.41 9.21 -32.65
C THR A 300 3.34 8.97 -33.84
N ASP A 301 3.93 7.80 -33.98
CA ASP A 301 4.71 7.33 -35.13
C ASP A 301 4.52 5.82 -35.31
N ILE A 302 3.75 5.42 -36.29
CA ILE A 302 3.42 4.01 -36.54
C ILE A 302 4.64 3.20 -37.00
N ASN A 303 5.60 3.80 -37.71
CA ASN A 303 6.78 3.09 -38.21
C ASN A 303 7.79 2.78 -37.10
N LYS A 304 7.88 3.67 -36.12
CA LYS A 304 8.79 3.55 -35.01
C LYS A 304 8.08 3.07 -33.72
N ASN A 305 6.76 2.94 -33.78
CA ASN A 305 5.93 2.56 -32.63
C ASN A 305 6.07 3.52 -31.44
N PHE A 306 6.14 4.86 -31.70
CA PHE A 306 6.02 5.84 -30.62
C PHE A 306 4.56 6.05 -30.25
N VAL A 307 4.32 6.25 -28.96
CA VAL A 307 2.96 6.43 -28.41
C VAL A 307 2.92 7.55 -27.38
N ASP A 308 1.74 8.11 -27.20
CA ASP A 308 1.40 8.92 -26.04
C ASP A 308 0.58 8.08 -25.05
N TYR A 309 0.69 8.42 -23.78
CA TYR A 309 -0.04 7.77 -22.69
C TYR A 309 -0.94 8.77 -21.98
N THR A 310 -2.09 8.29 -21.52
CA THR A 310 -2.98 9.03 -20.62
C THR A 310 -3.32 8.19 -19.38
N THR A 311 -3.76 8.84 -18.31
CA THR A 311 -4.11 8.14 -17.06
C THR A 311 -5.53 7.58 -17.12
N VAL A 312 -5.74 6.46 -16.42
CA VAL A 312 -7.07 5.94 -16.09
C VAL A 312 -7.43 6.42 -14.70
N ASN A 313 -8.48 7.22 -14.62
CA ASN A 313 -8.90 7.92 -13.41
C ASN A 313 -9.80 7.05 -12.54
N THR A 314 -9.76 7.25 -11.24
CA THR A 314 -10.53 6.48 -10.26
C THR A 314 -11.06 7.39 -9.17
N LEU A 315 -12.32 7.20 -8.81
CA LEU A 315 -12.93 7.78 -7.62
C LEU A 315 -13.23 6.67 -6.63
N SER A 316 -12.80 6.83 -5.38
CA SER A 316 -13.00 5.83 -4.34
C SER A 316 -13.36 6.49 -3.03
N PHE A 317 -14.21 5.84 -2.25
CA PHE A 317 -14.49 6.24 -0.87
C PHE A 317 -14.87 5.03 -0.02
N TRP A 318 -14.60 5.16 1.27
CA TRP A 318 -15.02 4.17 2.24
C TRP A 318 -15.48 4.83 3.54
N ALA A 319 -16.27 4.11 4.30
CA ALA A 319 -16.69 4.45 5.64
C ALA A 319 -16.53 3.24 6.57
N ASP A 320 -16.17 3.49 7.81
CA ASP A 320 -16.06 2.47 8.87
C ASP A 320 -16.69 3.01 10.15
N ILE A 321 -17.60 2.25 10.73
CA ILE A 321 -18.16 2.51 12.05
C ILE A 321 -17.88 1.32 12.96
N HIS A 322 -17.41 1.57 14.19
CA HIS A 322 -17.26 0.50 15.17
C HIS A 322 -17.47 0.98 16.59
N THR A 323 -17.87 0.05 17.46
CA THR A 323 -18.00 0.31 18.89
C THR A 323 -16.61 0.34 19.56
N ASN A 324 -16.47 1.14 20.63
CA ASN A 324 -15.23 1.27 21.39
C ASN A 324 -15.15 0.32 22.60
N GLY A 325 -15.95 -0.75 22.61
CA GLY A 325 -15.96 -1.76 23.66
C GLY A 325 -14.59 -2.42 23.83
N LYS A 326 -14.18 -2.68 25.10
CA LYS A 326 -12.88 -3.32 25.39
C LYS A 326 -12.90 -4.82 25.13
N LYS A 327 -13.97 -5.53 25.54
CA LYS A 327 -14.09 -6.99 25.43
C LYS A 327 -14.74 -7.39 24.09
N ILE A 328 -15.83 -6.75 23.73
CA ILE A 328 -16.60 -7.02 22.51
C ILE A 328 -16.65 -5.74 21.70
N GLN A 329 -16.41 -5.86 20.39
CA GLN A 329 -16.50 -4.77 19.43
C GLN A 329 -17.28 -5.25 18.22
N GLY A 330 -18.30 -4.52 17.83
CA GLY A 330 -19.00 -4.66 16.55
C GLY A 330 -18.52 -3.57 15.60
N GLY A 331 -18.51 -3.84 14.31
CA GLY A 331 -18.18 -2.85 13.30
C GLY A 331 -18.75 -3.17 11.94
N LEU A 332 -18.83 -2.15 11.12
CA LEU A 332 -19.26 -2.23 9.72
C LEU A 332 -18.32 -1.38 8.88
N PHE A 333 -17.75 -2.00 7.86
CA PHE A 333 -17.02 -1.33 6.79
C PHE A 333 -17.87 -1.31 5.53
N THR A 334 -17.86 -0.20 4.80
CA THR A 334 -18.42 -0.08 3.45
C THR A 334 -17.43 0.65 2.55
N GLY A 335 -17.30 0.21 1.31
CA GLY A 335 -16.44 0.85 0.31
C GLY A 335 -17.08 0.85 -1.06
N TYR A 336 -16.78 1.88 -1.84
CA TYR A 336 -17.16 2.02 -3.23
C TYR A 336 -16.01 2.62 -4.01
N THR A 337 -15.71 2.06 -5.18
CA THR A 337 -14.74 2.63 -6.13
C THR A 337 -15.29 2.53 -7.54
N LYS A 338 -15.13 3.59 -8.31
CA LYS A 338 -15.57 3.69 -9.71
C LYS A 338 -14.36 3.97 -10.60
N ASN A 339 -14.28 3.25 -11.71
CA ASN A 339 -13.44 3.62 -12.84
C ASN A 339 -14.09 4.81 -13.55
N LEU A 340 -13.33 5.87 -13.81
CA LEU A 340 -13.77 7.07 -14.51
C LEU A 340 -13.20 7.14 -15.94
N GLY A 341 -12.56 6.05 -16.39
CA GLY A 341 -11.95 5.99 -17.70
C GLY A 341 -10.74 6.89 -17.88
N ALA A 342 -10.36 7.07 -19.12
CA ALA A 342 -9.27 7.96 -19.52
C ALA A 342 -9.73 9.41 -19.75
N GLY A 343 -11.03 9.64 -19.88
CA GLY A 343 -11.60 10.95 -20.22
C GLY A 343 -11.42 11.34 -21.69
N GLU A 344 -10.88 10.45 -22.52
CA GLU A 344 -10.60 10.65 -23.95
C GLU A 344 -10.51 9.31 -24.67
N ASN A 345 -10.61 9.32 -26.00
CA ASN A 345 -10.46 8.11 -26.81
C ASN A 345 -9.05 7.54 -26.69
N VAL A 346 -8.95 6.22 -26.63
CA VAL A 346 -7.68 5.51 -26.48
C VAL A 346 -7.49 4.52 -27.63
N SER A 347 -6.23 4.28 -27.98
CA SER A 347 -5.89 3.52 -29.21
C SER A 347 -5.09 2.25 -28.92
N GLY A 348 -4.76 1.97 -27.67
CA GLY A 348 -3.85 0.86 -27.35
C GLY A 348 -4.13 0.17 -26.01
N PRO A 349 -3.19 -0.66 -25.55
CA PRO A 349 -3.36 -1.48 -24.37
C PRO A 349 -3.47 -0.65 -23.08
N TYR A 350 -4.30 -1.15 -22.15
CA TYR A 350 -4.44 -0.65 -20.80
C TYR A 350 -3.37 -1.25 -19.88
N TYR A 351 -2.66 -0.41 -19.16
CA TYR A 351 -1.77 -0.75 -18.05
C TYR A 351 -2.46 -0.33 -16.74
N SER A 352 -3.58 -0.96 -16.45
CA SER A 352 -4.51 -0.55 -15.41
C SER A 352 -5.05 -1.76 -14.66
N ARG A 353 -5.36 -1.59 -13.38
CA ARG A 353 -6.09 -2.58 -12.59
C ARG A 353 -7.58 -2.41 -12.83
N GLY A 354 -8.24 -3.50 -13.22
CA GLY A 354 -9.68 -3.47 -13.46
C GLY A 354 -10.08 -2.53 -14.61
N ALA A 355 -9.32 -2.54 -15.70
CA ALA A 355 -9.64 -1.76 -16.89
C ALA A 355 -11.05 -2.05 -17.43
N ASN A 356 -11.56 -3.27 -17.22
CA ASN A 356 -12.88 -3.72 -17.61
C ASN A 356 -13.87 -3.78 -16.43
N ILE A 357 -13.64 -2.98 -15.38
CA ILE A 357 -14.53 -2.87 -14.21
C ILE A 357 -15.04 -1.44 -14.14
N ALA A 358 -16.35 -1.26 -14.22
CA ALA A 358 -17.00 0.03 -14.05
C ALA A 358 -16.95 0.49 -12.58
N TYR A 359 -17.31 -0.41 -11.66
CA TYR A 359 -17.23 -0.14 -10.21
C TYR A 359 -17.08 -1.41 -9.39
N VAL A 360 -16.59 -1.23 -8.16
CA VAL A 360 -16.60 -2.25 -7.10
C VAL A 360 -17.23 -1.64 -5.86
N TYR A 361 -18.04 -2.42 -5.13
CA TYR A 361 -18.45 -2.05 -3.79
C TYR A 361 -18.32 -3.24 -2.82
N ARG A 362 -18.18 -2.92 -1.52
CA ARG A 362 -18.10 -3.90 -0.44
C ARG A 362 -18.89 -3.43 0.77
N VAL A 363 -19.55 -4.40 1.43
CA VAL A 363 -20.17 -4.23 2.75
C VAL A 363 -19.62 -5.34 3.64
N SER A 364 -19.05 -4.97 4.81
CA SER A 364 -18.29 -5.91 5.62
C SER A 364 -18.58 -5.72 7.12
N PRO A 365 -19.65 -6.37 7.66
CA PRO A 365 -19.91 -6.44 9.10
C PRO A 365 -18.89 -7.36 9.77
N ARG A 366 -18.46 -6.98 11.00
CA ARG A 366 -17.52 -7.75 11.80
C ARG A 366 -17.86 -7.73 13.29
N ILE A 367 -17.39 -8.77 13.99
CA ILE A 367 -17.42 -8.87 15.44
C ILE A 367 -16.04 -9.30 15.94
N ILE A 368 -15.62 -8.73 17.06
CA ILE A 368 -14.30 -8.97 17.65
C ILE A 368 -14.49 -9.23 19.15
N PHE A 369 -13.85 -10.29 19.64
CA PHE A 369 -13.78 -10.66 21.05
C PHE A 369 -12.33 -10.58 21.53
N ASN A 370 -12.07 -9.81 22.57
CA ASN A 370 -10.76 -9.67 23.18
C ASN A 370 -10.76 -10.27 24.59
N SER A 371 -9.77 -11.11 24.89
CA SER A 371 -9.51 -11.65 26.23
C SER A 371 -8.01 -11.65 26.51
N GLY A 372 -7.56 -10.80 27.42
CA GLY A 372 -6.14 -10.58 27.65
C GLY A 372 -5.40 -10.19 26.36
N LYS A 373 -4.45 -11.02 25.93
CA LYS A 373 -3.69 -10.84 24.68
C LYS A 373 -4.28 -11.62 23.49
N MET A 374 -5.36 -12.35 23.70
CA MET A 374 -6.04 -13.12 22.64
C MET A 374 -7.15 -12.29 22.02
N ARG A 375 -7.30 -12.43 20.70
CA ARG A 375 -8.38 -11.84 19.92
C ARG A 375 -8.96 -12.89 18.99
N PHE A 376 -10.28 -13.03 19.03
CA PHE A 376 -11.06 -13.78 18.05
C PHE A 376 -11.92 -12.80 17.28
N ALA A 377 -11.99 -12.95 15.97
CA ALA A 377 -12.75 -12.05 15.13
C ALA A 377 -13.41 -12.80 13.97
N GLY A 378 -14.62 -12.41 13.62
CA GLY A 378 -15.34 -12.85 12.43
C GLY A 378 -15.74 -11.66 11.59
N GLU A 379 -15.67 -11.82 10.27
CA GLU A 379 -16.05 -10.81 9.29
C GLU A 379 -16.70 -11.49 8.08
N VAL A 380 -17.72 -10.87 7.54
CA VAL A 380 -18.32 -11.25 6.25
C VAL A 380 -18.02 -10.14 5.27
N GLU A 381 -17.43 -10.47 4.11
CA GLU A 381 -17.20 -9.50 3.03
C GLU A 381 -18.18 -9.79 1.87
N TYR A 382 -19.21 -8.98 1.72
CA TYR A 382 -20.03 -8.98 0.52
C TYR A 382 -19.47 -7.98 -0.47
N THR A 383 -18.87 -8.49 -1.55
CA THR A 383 -18.18 -7.67 -2.57
C THR A 383 -18.77 -7.92 -3.94
N VAL A 384 -19.08 -6.85 -4.66
CA VAL A 384 -19.56 -6.90 -6.05
C VAL A 384 -18.60 -6.11 -6.93
N ALA A 385 -18.23 -6.68 -8.08
CA ALA A 385 -17.50 -6.01 -9.15
C ALA A 385 -18.36 -6.04 -10.43
N ALA A 386 -18.66 -4.85 -10.95
CA ALA A 386 -19.39 -4.69 -12.20
C ALA A 386 -18.41 -4.68 -13.37
N TYR A 387 -18.39 -5.81 -14.07
CA TYR A 387 -17.57 -5.96 -15.28
C TYR A 387 -18.29 -5.46 -16.52
N GLY A 388 -17.55 -4.89 -17.47
CA GLY A 388 -18.10 -4.35 -18.70
C GLY A 388 -17.03 -4.09 -19.76
N THR A 389 -17.42 -3.41 -20.83
CA THR A 389 -16.50 -2.90 -21.84
C THR A 389 -16.12 -1.49 -21.45
N THR A 390 -14.82 -1.21 -21.39
CA THR A 390 -14.32 0.12 -21.05
C THR A 390 -14.56 1.07 -22.22
N ASP A 391 -15.16 2.21 -21.92
CA ASP A 391 -15.25 3.37 -22.82
C ASP A 391 -14.48 4.57 -22.24
N VAL A 392 -14.69 5.76 -22.80
CA VAL A 392 -13.99 6.98 -22.36
C VAL A 392 -14.35 7.42 -20.94
N GLU A 393 -15.52 7.01 -20.47
CA GLU A 393 -16.04 7.34 -19.14
C GLU A 393 -15.78 6.24 -18.08
N GLY A 394 -15.25 5.08 -18.49
CA GLY A 394 -14.91 3.92 -17.67
C GLY A 394 -15.93 2.78 -17.69
#